data_2dbcbc528c84c550ffab25f11d869f55
#
_entry.id   2dbcbc528c84c550ffab25f11d869f55
#
_cell.length_a   1.000
_cell.length_b   1.000
_cell.length_c   1.000
_cell.angle_alpha   90.00
_cell.angle_beta   90.00
_cell.angle_gamma   90.00
#
_symmetry.space_group_name_H-M   'P 1'
#
loop_
_entity.id
_entity.type
_entity.pdbx_description
1 polymer ?
#
loop_
_entity_poly.entity_id
_entity_poly.type
_entity_poly.pdbx_seq_one_letter_code
_entity_poly.pdbx_strand_id
1 'polypeptide(L)'
;MTNRTIFLLVFCSGFSALQGCLSSSTGFESIRIFLDSNADAIVLEGEAGSKLLVSPRLQGRIMTAKVGSVESTGLVPQKTIKEGESHAHFNNFGGIDRFWIGPEAGQYGVYFPPGAKELTRDNWQVPASFDTGAFTVLEKKERTVQLHKEIGVTNLRGIHFKATVTREIALIPSAALGTELGIELPAGVSYLGCYSDNRLTNTGDDGNPKTGLVGIWILGMFNASDQSAVIAPFKSTAGGKPPYSDAAYFGKVAEDR
;
A
#
# COMPACT_ATOMS: atom_id res chain seq x y z
N MET A 1 8.62 9.74 12.57
CA MET A 1 8.56 8.26 12.43
C MET A 1 8.77 7.89 10.98
N THR A 2 9.60 6.91 10.72
CA THR A 2 9.91 6.42 9.37
C THR A 2 9.56 4.95 9.28
N ASN A 3 8.95 4.55 8.18
CA ASN A 3 8.65 3.16 7.86
C ASN A 3 9.08 2.90 6.41
N ARG A 4 9.98 1.94 6.20
CA ARG A 4 10.38 1.47 4.88
C ARG A 4 9.81 0.06 4.66
N THR A 5 8.94 -0.07 3.68
CA THR A 5 8.37 -1.34 3.24
C THR A 5 9.01 -1.74 1.93
N ILE A 6 9.60 -2.93 1.88
CA ILE A 6 10.20 -3.50 0.67
C ILE A 6 9.26 -4.57 0.13
N PHE A 7 8.97 -4.48 -1.15
CA PHE A 7 8.20 -5.48 -1.89
C PHE A 7 9.12 -6.18 -2.88
N LEU A 8 9.09 -7.51 -2.88
CA LEU A 8 9.62 -8.33 -3.95
C LEU A 8 8.45 -9.03 -4.64
N LEU A 9 8.21 -8.70 -5.88
CA LEU A 9 7.26 -9.38 -6.74
C LEU A 9 8.02 -10.38 -7.60
N VAL A 10 7.77 -11.66 -7.38
CA VAL A 10 8.43 -12.76 -8.08
C VAL A 10 7.43 -13.49 -8.94
N PHE A 11 7.79 -13.76 -10.18
CA PHE A 11 7.03 -14.62 -11.08
C PHE A 11 7.92 -15.77 -11.57
N CYS A 12 7.52 -17.00 -11.22
CA CYS A 12 8.15 -18.22 -11.73
C CYS A 12 7.46 -18.62 -13.03
N SER A 13 8.16 -18.61 -14.15
CA SER A 13 7.67 -19.12 -15.43
C SER A 13 7.71 -20.66 -15.42
N GLY A 14 6.73 -21.29 -14.77
CA GLY A 14 6.39 -22.69 -14.97
C GLY A 14 5.53 -22.83 -16.22
N PHE A 15 5.80 -23.82 -17.04
CA PHE A 15 5.12 -24.18 -18.30
C PHE A 15 3.66 -23.75 -18.35
N SER A 16 3.35 -22.74 -19.15
CA SER A 16 1.98 -22.31 -19.41
C SER A 16 1.59 -22.69 -20.83
N ALA A 17 1.00 -23.88 -20.96
CA ALA A 17 0.13 -24.15 -22.06
C ALA A 17 -1.25 -23.55 -21.72
N LEU A 18 -1.81 -22.75 -22.62
CA LEU A 18 -3.19 -22.26 -22.66
C LEU A 18 -3.60 -21.22 -21.59
N GLN A 19 -3.17 -20.01 -21.74
CA GLN A 19 -3.98 -18.89 -21.31
C GLN A 19 -4.89 -18.45 -22.47
N GLY A 20 -6.17 -18.81 -22.35
CA GLY A 20 -7.22 -18.28 -23.21
C GLY A 20 -7.24 -16.74 -23.11
N CYS A 21 -7.51 -16.08 -24.21
CA CYS A 21 -7.74 -14.64 -24.31
C CYS A 21 -8.76 -14.19 -23.26
N LEU A 22 -8.30 -13.77 -22.10
CA LEU A 22 -9.09 -12.98 -21.17
C LEU A 22 -8.92 -11.51 -21.58
N SER A 23 -10.03 -10.86 -21.70
CA SER A 23 -10.25 -9.53 -22.24
C SER A 23 -9.17 -8.51 -21.87
N SER A 24 -8.77 -7.71 -22.84
CA SER A 24 -7.76 -6.64 -22.81
C SER A 24 -7.95 -5.53 -21.75
N SER A 25 -8.95 -5.63 -20.88
CA SER A 25 -9.28 -4.60 -19.88
C SER A 25 -8.50 -4.70 -18.55
N THR A 26 -7.71 -5.76 -18.35
CA THR A 26 -6.99 -6.04 -17.09
C THR A 26 -5.47 -5.97 -17.19
N GLY A 27 -4.91 -5.77 -18.38
CA GLY A 27 -3.48 -5.61 -18.60
C GLY A 27 -2.95 -4.28 -18.05
N PHE A 28 -1.65 -4.21 -17.75
CA PHE A 28 -0.98 -3.04 -17.21
C PHE A 28 -1.28 -1.77 -17.99
N GLU A 29 -1.18 -1.82 -19.31
CA GLU A 29 -1.39 -0.67 -20.16
C GLU A 29 -2.85 -0.19 -20.16
N SER A 30 -3.82 -1.11 -20.15
CA SER A 30 -5.23 -0.76 -20.00
C SER A 30 -5.53 -0.09 -18.67
N ILE A 31 -4.92 -0.57 -17.58
CA ILE A 31 -5.04 0.04 -16.25
C ILE A 31 -4.39 1.42 -16.23
N ARG A 32 -3.23 1.58 -16.85
CA ARG A 32 -2.55 2.87 -16.97
C ARG A 32 -3.42 3.89 -17.70
N ILE A 33 -3.95 3.56 -18.87
CA ILE A 33 -4.84 4.43 -19.65
C ILE A 33 -6.10 4.77 -18.84
N PHE A 34 -6.66 3.79 -18.15
CA PHE A 34 -7.82 4.01 -17.28
C PHE A 34 -7.51 5.02 -16.16
N LEU A 35 -6.36 4.90 -15.49
CA LEU A 35 -5.97 5.81 -14.43
C LEU A 35 -5.62 7.19 -14.95
N ASP A 36 -4.94 7.31 -16.10
CA ASP A 36 -4.69 8.61 -16.75
C ASP A 36 -5.98 9.38 -17.00
N SER A 37 -7.07 8.69 -17.29
CA SER A 37 -8.37 9.29 -17.60
C SER A 37 -9.23 9.60 -16.37
N ASN A 38 -9.08 8.87 -15.27
CA ASN A 38 -9.98 8.93 -14.11
C ASN A 38 -9.30 9.36 -12.81
N ALA A 39 -8.00 9.29 -12.75
CA ALA A 39 -7.17 9.70 -11.63
C ALA A 39 -5.91 10.38 -12.17
N ASP A 40 -4.76 9.83 -11.90
CA ASP A 40 -3.48 10.11 -12.54
C ASP A 40 -2.60 8.87 -12.45
N ALA A 41 -1.63 8.75 -13.33
CA ALA A 41 -0.75 7.61 -13.38
C ALA A 41 0.71 8.03 -13.60
N ILE A 42 1.58 7.58 -12.71
CA ILE A 42 3.03 7.69 -12.86
C ILE A 42 3.57 6.27 -13.06
N VAL A 43 4.23 6.04 -14.18
CA VAL A 43 4.95 4.79 -14.44
C VAL A 43 6.41 4.96 -14.02
N LEU A 44 6.90 4.02 -13.22
CA LEU A 44 8.32 3.83 -12.97
C LEU A 44 8.76 2.62 -13.79
N GLU A 45 9.79 2.81 -14.61
CA GLU A 45 10.29 1.79 -15.55
C GLU A 45 11.39 0.96 -14.88
N GLY A 46 11.15 -0.34 -14.80
CA GLY A 46 12.10 -1.32 -14.25
C GLY A 46 12.89 -2.04 -15.32
N GLU A 47 13.70 -3.01 -14.90
CA GLU A 47 14.50 -3.85 -15.76
C GLU A 47 13.64 -4.94 -16.43
N ALA A 48 14.10 -5.48 -17.57
CA ALA A 48 13.44 -6.55 -18.33
C ALA A 48 11.93 -6.26 -18.62
N GLY A 49 11.58 -4.98 -18.82
CA GLY A 49 10.22 -4.55 -19.13
C GLY A 49 9.25 -4.59 -17.94
N SER A 50 9.74 -4.78 -16.73
CA SER A 50 8.94 -4.65 -15.52
C SER A 50 8.56 -3.19 -15.27
N LYS A 51 7.38 -2.94 -14.68
CA LYS A 51 6.84 -1.59 -14.48
C LYS A 51 6.08 -1.50 -13.18
N LEU A 52 6.13 -0.33 -12.55
CA LEU A 52 5.33 0.00 -11.37
C LEU A 52 4.44 1.18 -11.67
N LEU A 53 3.18 1.12 -11.27
CA LEU A 53 2.17 2.16 -11.50
C LEU A 53 1.79 2.82 -10.18
N VAL A 54 2.03 4.12 -10.07
CA VAL A 54 1.74 4.93 -8.88
C VAL A 54 0.67 5.97 -9.24
N SER A 55 -0.31 6.18 -8.36
CA SER A 55 -1.29 7.25 -8.50
C SER A 55 -1.21 8.24 -7.33
N PRO A 56 -0.65 9.43 -7.54
CA PRO A 56 -0.65 10.49 -6.54
C PRO A 56 -2.06 10.89 -6.10
N ARG A 57 -3.01 10.99 -7.03
CA ARG A 57 -4.40 11.34 -6.76
C ARG A 57 -5.12 10.34 -5.86
N LEU A 58 -4.85 9.06 -6.02
CA LEU A 58 -5.40 8.01 -5.16
C LEU A 58 -4.52 7.80 -3.91
N GLN A 59 -4.27 8.86 -3.16
CA GLN A 59 -3.50 8.90 -1.90
C GLN A 59 -2.05 8.38 -2.04
N GLY A 60 -1.41 8.64 -3.19
CA GLY A 60 -0.03 8.23 -3.44
C GLY A 60 0.19 6.72 -3.42
N ARG A 61 -0.80 5.93 -3.85
CA ARG A 61 -0.72 4.46 -3.83
C ARG A 61 0.17 3.92 -4.94
N ILE A 62 0.81 2.79 -4.66
CA ILE A 62 1.25 1.89 -5.73
C ILE A 62 0.02 1.07 -6.13
N MET A 63 -0.46 1.28 -7.33
CA MET A 63 -1.70 0.65 -7.81
C MET A 63 -1.47 -0.78 -8.26
N THR A 64 -0.48 -1.00 -9.10
CA THR A 64 -0.14 -2.32 -9.64
C THR A 64 1.28 -2.35 -10.18
N ALA A 65 1.76 -3.55 -10.49
CA ALA A 65 3.02 -3.77 -11.19
C ALA A 65 2.86 -4.80 -12.30
N LYS A 66 3.71 -4.67 -13.32
CA LYS A 66 3.96 -5.67 -14.35
C LYS A 66 5.28 -6.37 -14.08
N VAL A 67 5.29 -7.70 -14.09
CA VAL A 67 6.48 -8.51 -13.84
C VAL A 67 6.49 -9.72 -14.78
N GLY A 68 7.45 -9.78 -15.70
CA GLY A 68 7.49 -10.84 -16.71
C GLY A 68 6.20 -10.90 -17.52
N SER A 69 5.51 -12.03 -17.54
CA SER A 69 4.21 -12.21 -18.21
C SER A 69 3.01 -11.82 -17.35
N VAL A 70 3.20 -11.49 -16.06
CA VAL A 70 2.12 -11.01 -15.20
C VAL A 70 1.87 -9.53 -15.48
N GLU A 71 0.75 -9.25 -16.14
CA GLU A 71 0.38 -7.90 -16.58
C GLU A 71 -0.16 -7.01 -15.46
N SER A 72 -0.67 -7.57 -14.35
CA SER A 72 -1.16 -6.79 -13.21
C SER A 72 -1.11 -7.62 -11.94
N THR A 73 -0.41 -7.13 -10.93
CA THR A 73 -0.31 -7.77 -9.60
C THR A 73 -1.28 -7.19 -8.58
N GLY A 74 -1.71 -5.94 -8.77
CA GLY A 74 -2.54 -5.20 -7.82
C GLY A 74 -4.02 -5.22 -8.18
N LEU A 75 -4.87 -5.24 -7.15
CA LEU A 75 -6.31 -5.03 -7.30
C LEU A 75 -6.57 -3.55 -7.66
N VAL A 76 -7.20 -3.31 -8.81
CA VAL A 76 -7.59 -1.97 -9.28
C VAL A 76 -9.10 -1.94 -9.55
N PRO A 77 -9.93 -1.54 -8.57
CA PRO A 77 -11.38 -1.54 -8.67
C PRO A 77 -11.88 -0.36 -9.51
N GLN A 78 -11.87 -0.51 -10.82
CA GLN A 78 -12.19 0.56 -11.78
C GLN A 78 -13.56 1.21 -11.54
N LYS A 79 -14.57 0.42 -11.13
CA LYS A 79 -15.90 0.95 -10.81
C LYS A 79 -15.82 1.95 -9.65
N THR A 80 -15.22 1.56 -8.54
CA THR A 80 -15.06 2.42 -7.35
C THR A 80 -14.24 3.67 -7.65
N ILE A 81 -13.19 3.55 -8.45
CA ILE A 81 -12.37 4.70 -8.87
C ILE A 81 -13.19 5.70 -9.70
N LYS A 82 -14.07 5.23 -10.59
CA LYS A 82 -14.99 6.09 -11.37
C LYS A 82 -16.03 6.78 -10.49
N GLU A 83 -16.54 6.11 -9.46
CA GLU A 83 -17.48 6.66 -8.49
C GLU A 83 -16.84 7.76 -7.64
N GLY A 84 -15.51 7.75 -7.53
CA GLY A 84 -14.74 8.77 -6.82
C GLY A 84 -14.82 8.64 -5.29
N GLU A 85 -14.53 9.76 -4.61
CA GLU A 85 -14.41 9.84 -3.14
C GLU A 85 -15.79 10.01 -2.47
N SER A 86 -16.69 9.04 -2.64
CA SER A 86 -18.09 9.11 -2.22
C SER A 86 -18.49 8.12 -1.13
N HIS A 87 -17.61 7.24 -0.69
CA HIS A 87 -17.91 6.20 0.29
C HIS A 87 -17.86 6.72 1.72
N ALA A 88 -18.93 6.46 2.50
CA ALA A 88 -19.09 7.00 3.85
C ALA A 88 -18.01 6.52 4.84
N HIS A 89 -17.56 5.26 4.74
CA HIS A 89 -16.62 4.68 5.68
C HIS A 89 -15.17 4.79 5.21
N PHE A 90 -14.90 4.43 3.96
CA PHE A 90 -13.58 4.55 3.33
C PHE A 90 -13.67 4.33 1.82
N ASN A 91 -12.70 4.90 1.09
CA ASN A 91 -12.62 4.75 -0.35
C ASN A 91 -11.67 3.61 -0.72
N ASN A 92 -12.24 2.46 -1.08
CA ASN A 92 -11.46 1.28 -1.45
C ASN A 92 -11.01 1.35 -2.91
N PHE A 93 -9.95 2.10 -3.18
CA PHE A 93 -9.35 2.20 -4.51
C PHE A 93 -8.32 1.10 -4.81
N GLY A 94 -8.17 0.09 -3.94
CA GLY A 94 -7.22 -1.00 -4.12
C GLY A 94 -5.76 -0.58 -3.97
N GLY A 95 -4.89 -1.18 -4.78
CA GLY A 95 -3.45 -0.92 -4.79
C GLY A 95 -2.64 -1.85 -3.89
N ILE A 96 -1.39 -2.11 -4.28
CA ILE A 96 -0.48 -3.02 -3.56
C ILE A 96 0.26 -2.36 -2.40
N ASP A 97 0.23 -1.01 -2.32
CA ASP A 97 0.77 -0.24 -1.21
C ASP A 97 -0.09 1.00 -0.98
N ARG A 98 -0.78 1.03 0.14
CA ARG A 98 -1.60 2.14 0.59
C ARG A 98 -1.11 2.65 1.94
N PHE A 99 -0.79 3.92 2.02
CA PHE A 99 -0.44 4.58 3.27
C PHE A 99 -1.67 4.78 4.15
N TRP A 100 -1.58 4.32 5.40
CA TRP A 100 -2.53 4.58 6.46
C TRP A 100 -1.81 4.91 7.77
N ILE A 101 -2.59 5.33 8.78
CA ILE A 101 -2.11 5.57 10.13
C ILE A 101 -3.01 4.87 11.15
N GLY A 102 -2.41 4.44 12.24
CA GLY A 102 -3.09 3.90 13.43
C GLY A 102 -2.81 4.75 14.67
N PRO A 103 -3.45 4.45 15.80
CA PRO A 103 -4.32 3.30 16.05
C PRO A 103 -5.72 3.47 15.47
N GLU A 104 -6.31 2.37 15.01
CA GLU A 104 -7.67 2.37 14.46
C GLU A 104 -8.71 2.54 15.55
N ALA A 105 -8.61 1.77 16.62
CA ALA A 105 -9.54 1.73 17.74
C ALA A 105 -8.85 1.96 19.09
N GLY A 106 -9.59 1.82 20.17
CA GLY A 106 -9.14 2.09 21.52
C GLY A 106 -9.24 3.57 21.89
N GLN A 107 -8.80 3.93 23.10
CA GLN A 107 -8.96 5.28 23.65
C GLN A 107 -8.29 6.40 22.80
N TYR A 108 -7.34 6.05 21.95
CA TYR A 108 -6.61 6.97 21.07
C TYR A 108 -6.88 6.69 19.59
N GLY A 109 -7.87 5.83 19.30
CA GLY A 109 -8.28 5.52 17.93
C GLY A 109 -8.66 6.75 17.14
N VAL A 110 -8.29 6.81 15.86
CA VAL A 110 -8.54 7.95 14.99
C VAL A 110 -9.64 7.68 13.95
N TYR A 111 -10.28 6.49 14.01
CA TYR A 111 -11.31 6.07 13.05
C TYR A 111 -12.75 6.21 13.60
N PHE A 112 -12.89 6.86 14.73
CA PHE A 112 -14.20 7.07 15.38
C PHE A 112 -14.37 8.52 15.75
N PRO A 113 -15.61 9.04 15.78
CA PRO A 113 -15.88 10.41 16.20
C PRO A 113 -15.36 10.68 17.61
N PRO A 114 -14.78 11.85 17.88
CA PRO A 114 -14.36 12.21 19.23
C PRO A 114 -15.49 12.06 20.26
N GLY A 115 -15.20 11.40 21.37
CA GLY A 115 -16.15 11.18 22.45
C GLY A 115 -17.17 10.07 22.20
N ALA A 116 -17.07 9.30 21.12
CA ALA A 116 -17.96 8.15 20.89
C ALA A 116 -17.90 7.16 22.05
N LYS A 117 -19.05 6.76 22.58
CA LYS A 117 -19.17 5.83 23.71
C LYS A 117 -19.09 4.38 23.25
N GLU A 118 -19.52 4.10 22.04
CA GLU A 118 -19.52 2.78 21.41
C GLU A 118 -18.73 2.83 20.12
N LEU A 119 -17.92 1.79 19.88
CA LEU A 119 -17.11 1.63 18.68
C LEU A 119 -17.78 0.56 17.80
N THR A 120 -18.65 1.02 16.92
CA THR A 120 -19.43 0.16 16.02
C THR A 120 -19.02 0.39 14.58
N ARG A 121 -19.39 -0.53 13.68
CA ARG A 121 -19.16 -0.35 12.25
C ARG A 121 -19.84 0.91 11.70
N ASP A 122 -21.00 1.28 12.25
CA ASP A 122 -21.79 2.40 11.73
C ASP A 122 -21.12 3.75 11.98
N ASN A 123 -20.30 3.87 13.04
CA ASN A 123 -19.55 5.07 13.34
C ASN A 123 -18.05 4.96 13.09
N TRP A 124 -17.60 3.84 12.52
CA TRP A 124 -16.23 3.66 12.04
C TRP A 124 -16.04 4.38 10.71
N GLN A 125 -15.03 5.23 10.60
CA GLN A 125 -14.74 5.99 9.39
C GLN A 125 -13.25 6.29 9.29
N VAL A 126 -12.67 6.06 8.13
CA VAL A 126 -11.29 6.48 7.87
C VAL A 126 -11.24 8.01 7.78
N PRO A 127 -10.33 8.67 8.51
CA PRO A 127 -10.17 10.12 8.42
C PRO A 127 -9.89 10.59 6.98
N ALA A 128 -10.68 11.57 6.52
CA ALA A 128 -10.59 12.07 5.15
C ALA A 128 -9.18 12.56 4.77
N SER A 129 -8.42 13.07 5.74
CA SER A 129 -7.08 13.62 5.47
C SER A 129 -6.09 12.61 4.85
N PHE A 130 -6.32 11.31 5.02
CA PHE A 130 -5.51 10.26 4.37
C PHE A 130 -6.35 9.22 3.60
N ASP A 131 -7.68 9.32 3.62
CA ASP A 131 -8.57 8.50 2.77
C ASP A 131 -8.89 9.16 1.44
N THR A 132 -8.83 10.50 1.38
CA THR A 132 -9.18 11.30 0.20
C THR A 132 -8.08 12.29 -0.16
N GLY A 133 -8.20 12.86 -1.34
CA GLY A 133 -7.31 13.91 -1.86
C GLY A 133 -5.91 13.43 -2.27
N ALA A 134 -5.34 14.13 -3.19
CA ALA A 134 -4.05 13.80 -3.80
C ALA A 134 -2.86 14.04 -2.87
N PHE A 135 -1.79 13.29 -3.10
CA PHE A 135 -0.44 13.67 -2.71
C PHE A 135 0.18 14.58 -3.78
N THR A 136 0.92 15.59 -3.35
CA THR A 136 1.71 16.44 -4.24
C THR A 136 2.97 15.70 -4.66
N VAL A 137 3.26 15.69 -5.96
CA VAL A 137 4.52 15.17 -6.48
C VAL A 137 5.61 16.21 -6.25
N LEU A 138 6.61 15.89 -5.43
CA LEU A 138 7.77 16.76 -5.20
C LEU A 138 8.84 16.56 -6.27
N GLU A 139 9.11 15.30 -6.60
CA GLU A 139 10.09 14.92 -7.61
C GLU A 139 9.66 13.63 -8.30
N LYS A 140 9.91 13.53 -9.60
CA LYS A 140 9.78 12.30 -10.38
C LYS A 140 11.03 12.07 -11.19
N LYS A 141 11.62 10.88 -11.07
CA LYS A 141 12.70 10.34 -11.90
C LYS A 141 12.22 9.08 -12.59
N GLU A 142 13.05 8.49 -13.41
CA GLU A 142 12.72 7.26 -14.15
C GLU A 142 12.28 6.12 -13.22
N ARG A 143 12.97 5.94 -12.09
CA ARG A 143 12.78 4.82 -11.14
C ARG A 143 12.32 5.25 -9.75
N THR A 144 12.02 6.52 -9.54
CA THR A 144 11.68 7.06 -8.22
C THR A 144 10.65 8.16 -8.33
N VAL A 145 9.73 8.20 -7.38
CA VAL A 145 8.82 9.32 -7.17
C VAL A 145 8.78 9.69 -5.70
N GLN A 146 8.86 10.99 -5.42
CA GLN A 146 8.67 11.55 -4.07
C GLN A 146 7.35 12.29 -4.00
N LEU A 147 6.58 11.96 -2.97
CA LEU A 147 5.22 12.43 -2.74
C LEU A 147 5.13 13.08 -1.36
N HIS A 148 4.26 14.08 -1.25
CA HIS A 148 4.06 14.84 -0.02
C HIS A 148 2.58 15.12 0.22
N LYS A 149 2.17 15.10 1.50
CA LYS A 149 0.83 15.52 1.93
C LYS A 149 0.84 15.99 3.37
N GLU A 150 0.07 17.03 3.66
CA GLU A 150 -0.28 17.40 5.02
C GLU A 150 -1.54 16.66 5.44
N ILE A 151 -1.55 16.13 6.65
CA ILE A 151 -2.70 15.43 7.23
C ILE A 151 -3.03 15.98 8.61
N GLY A 152 -4.33 15.91 8.95
CA GLY A 152 -4.81 16.20 10.29
C GLY A 152 -5.80 15.12 10.72
N VAL A 153 -5.68 14.63 11.95
CA VAL A 153 -6.60 13.65 12.52
C VAL A 153 -6.92 13.99 13.96
N THR A 154 -8.12 13.64 14.40
CA THR A 154 -8.55 13.80 15.79
C THR A 154 -8.83 12.42 16.36
N ASN A 155 -8.23 12.11 17.51
CA ASN A 155 -8.48 10.82 18.15
C ASN A 155 -9.80 10.81 18.97
N LEU A 156 -10.18 9.64 19.46
CA LEU A 156 -11.39 9.43 20.24
C LEU A 156 -11.48 10.35 21.48
N ARG A 157 -10.35 10.76 22.05
CA ARG A 157 -10.30 11.71 23.18
C ARG A 157 -10.39 13.18 22.78
N GLY A 158 -10.54 13.49 21.51
CA GLY A 158 -10.63 14.86 20.99
C GLY A 158 -9.27 15.53 20.80
N ILE A 159 -8.16 14.82 20.91
CA ILE A 159 -6.81 15.37 20.66
C ILE A 159 -6.57 15.41 19.15
N HIS A 160 -6.21 16.59 18.66
CA HIS A 160 -5.94 16.82 17.25
C HIS A 160 -4.45 16.73 16.94
N PHE A 161 -4.08 15.91 15.96
CA PHE A 161 -2.72 15.76 15.44
C PHE A 161 -2.62 16.38 14.06
N LYS A 162 -1.56 17.13 13.82
CA LYS A 162 -1.15 17.62 12.51
C LYS A 162 0.17 16.98 12.13
N ALA A 163 0.28 16.51 10.92
CA ALA A 163 1.51 15.89 10.46
C ALA A 163 1.73 16.11 8.97
N THR A 164 2.99 16.05 8.59
CA THR A 164 3.43 15.97 7.20
C THR A 164 3.78 14.53 6.87
N VAL A 165 3.27 14.04 5.77
CA VAL A 165 3.63 12.74 5.19
C VAL A 165 4.52 12.98 3.98
N THR A 166 5.70 12.35 3.98
CA THR A 166 6.55 12.25 2.79
C THR A 166 6.70 10.78 2.44
N ARG A 167 6.47 10.45 1.18
CA ARG A 167 6.63 9.09 0.65
C ARG A 167 7.63 9.11 -0.48
N GLU A 168 8.63 8.23 -0.41
CA GLU A 168 9.50 7.90 -1.55
C GLU A 168 9.16 6.48 -2.02
N ILE A 169 8.80 6.35 -3.27
CA ILE A 169 8.57 5.06 -3.93
C ILE A 169 9.66 4.90 -4.97
N ALA A 170 10.42 3.82 -4.89
CA ALA A 170 11.51 3.57 -5.82
C ALA A 170 11.64 2.09 -6.20
N LEU A 171 12.10 1.87 -7.42
CA LEU A 171 12.49 0.55 -7.90
C LEU A 171 13.90 0.20 -7.41
N ILE A 172 14.08 -1.03 -6.97
CA ILE A 172 15.38 -1.59 -6.57
C ILE A 172 16.02 -2.22 -7.80
N PRO A 173 17.23 -1.81 -8.20
CA PRO A 173 17.96 -2.48 -9.29
C PRO A 173 18.15 -3.98 -9.01
N SER A 174 18.01 -4.82 -10.03
CA SER A 174 18.15 -6.28 -9.88
C SER A 174 19.49 -6.67 -9.23
N ALA A 175 20.57 -5.98 -9.57
CA ALA A 175 21.87 -6.21 -8.99
C ALA A 175 21.95 -5.95 -7.47
N ALA A 176 21.09 -5.07 -6.94
CA ALA A 176 21.04 -4.76 -5.52
C ALA A 176 20.03 -5.63 -4.76
N LEU A 177 19.03 -6.18 -5.46
CA LEU A 177 17.89 -6.84 -4.86
C LEU A 177 18.28 -8.07 -4.03
N GLY A 178 19.17 -8.92 -4.52
CA GLY A 178 19.69 -10.08 -3.78
C GLY A 178 20.38 -9.67 -2.48
N THR A 179 21.18 -8.60 -2.52
CA THR A 179 21.86 -8.05 -1.33
C THR A 179 20.86 -7.49 -0.32
N GLU A 180 19.86 -6.73 -0.77
CA GLU A 180 18.82 -6.16 0.09
C GLU A 180 17.99 -7.25 0.82
N LEU A 181 17.77 -8.38 0.16
CA LEU A 181 17.00 -9.50 0.70
C LEU A 181 17.88 -10.55 1.42
N GLY A 182 19.20 -10.50 1.24
CA GLY A 182 20.11 -11.51 1.79
C GLY A 182 19.95 -12.89 1.14
N ILE A 183 19.56 -12.95 -0.13
CA ILE A 183 19.36 -14.19 -0.90
C ILE A 183 20.05 -14.12 -2.27
N GLU A 184 20.33 -15.27 -2.83
CA GLU A 184 20.69 -15.39 -4.25
C GLU A 184 19.40 -15.45 -5.07
N LEU A 185 19.26 -14.58 -6.08
CA LEU A 185 18.10 -14.56 -6.94
C LEU A 185 18.16 -15.70 -7.96
N PRO A 186 17.12 -16.55 -8.06
CA PRO A 186 17.12 -17.68 -8.98
C PRO A 186 17.19 -17.25 -10.45
N ALA A 187 17.97 -17.94 -11.26
CA ALA A 187 17.96 -17.76 -12.71
C ALA A 187 16.61 -18.19 -13.32
N GLY A 188 16.19 -17.55 -14.40
CA GLY A 188 14.96 -17.89 -15.13
C GLY A 188 13.67 -17.42 -14.45
N VAL A 189 13.76 -16.64 -13.38
CA VAL A 189 12.64 -16.04 -12.68
C VAL A 189 12.57 -14.54 -13.02
N SER A 190 11.36 -14.02 -13.28
CA SER A 190 11.13 -12.60 -13.43
C SER A 190 10.77 -11.98 -12.09
N TYR A 191 11.39 -10.85 -11.75
CA TYR A 191 11.12 -10.14 -10.50
C TYR A 191 11.14 -8.63 -10.68
N LEU A 192 10.47 -7.95 -9.78
CA LEU A 192 10.54 -6.51 -9.59
C LEU A 192 10.67 -6.25 -8.10
N GLY A 193 11.75 -5.59 -7.72
CA GLY A 193 11.93 -5.07 -6.37
C GLY A 193 11.53 -3.61 -6.30
N CYS A 194 10.79 -3.23 -5.29
CA CYS A 194 10.50 -1.84 -4.98
C CYS A 194 10.41 -1.62 -3.47
N TYR A 195 10.57 -0.38 -3.07
CA TYR A 195 10.27 0.03 -1.70
C TYR A 195 9.38 1.27 -1.66
N SER A 196 8.65 1.42 -0.57
CA SER A 196 8.07 2.68 -0.14
C SER A 196 8.70 3.10 1.20
N ASP A 197 9.40 4.21 1.21
CA ASP A 197 9.91 4.86 2.43
C ASP A 197 8.91 5.93 2.84
N ASN A 198 8.29 5.74 3.99
CA ASN A 198 7.21 6.58 4.48
C ASN A 198 7.66 7.29 5.76
N ARG A 199 7.61 8.61 5.75
CA ARG A 199 7.96 9.45 6.88
C ARG A 199 6.75 10.26 7.33
N LEU A 200 6.40 10.11 8.60
CA LEU A 200 5.38 10.90 9.28
C LEU A 200 6.08 11.86 10.26
N THR A 201 5.99 13.14 9.98
CA THR A 201 6.57 14.20 10.80
C THR A 201 5.46 14.96 11.51
N ASN A 202 5.47 14.96 12.85
CA ASN A 202 4.53 15.77 13.63
C ASN A 202 4.81 17.26 13.40
N THR A 203 3.79 18.02 13.02
CA THR A 203 3.85 19.47 12.79
C THR A 203 2.89 20.25 13.70
N GLY A 204 2.19 19.54 14.59
CA GLY A 204 1.34 20.11 15.62
C GLY A 204 1.99 20.07 17.00
N ASP A 205 1.15 20.11 18.03
CA ASP A 205 1.59 19.97 19.41
C ASP A 205 2.19 18.58 19.64
N ASP A 206 3.08 18.47 20.62
CA ASP A 206 3.78 17.23 20.93
C ASP A 206 2.83 16.12 21.36
N GLY A 207 2.72 15.07 20.53
CA GLY A 207 2.09 13.83 20.90
C GLY A 207 2.90 13.11 21.96
N ASN A 208 2.24 12.55 22.95
CA ASN A 208 2.88 11.80 24.04
C ASN A 208 1.99 10.63 24.49
N PRO A 209 2.48 9.69 25.31
CA PRO A 209 1.69 8.53 25.73
C PRO A 209 0.37 8.88 26.45
N LYS A 210 0.22 10.08 27.01
CA LYS A 210 -1.02 10.52 27.68
C LYS A 210 -2.04 11.14 26.74
N THR A 211 -1.59 11.68 25.61
CA THR A 211 -2.45 12.28 24.56
C THR A 211 -2.67 11.34 23.39
N GLY A 212 -1.87 10.30 23.29
CA GLY A 212 -1.86 9.33 22.20
C GLY A 212 -0.69 9.56 21.24
N LEU A 213 -0.38 8.55 20.48
CA LEU A 213 0.62 8.55 19.41
C LEU A 213 -0.03 7.95 18.17
N VAL A 214 0.35 8.44 17.01
CA VAL A 214 -0.04 7.87 15.72
C VAL A 214 1.14 7.13 15.10
N GLY A 215 0.85 6.04 14.40
CA GLY A 215 1.85 5.22 13.73
C GLY A 215 1.49 4.97 12.28
N ILE A 216 2.49 4.73 11.45
CA ILE A 216 2.30 4.35 10.05
C ILE A 216 1.91 2.88 9.97
N TRP A 217 0.94 2.57 9.12
CA TRP A 217 0.70 1.23 8.65
C TRP A 217 0.41 1.20 7.16
N ILE A 218 0.80 0.11 6.51
CA ILE A 218 0.69 -0.04 5.07
C ILE A 218 -0.23 -1.20 4.78
N LEU A 219 -1.21 -0.97 3.90
CA LEU A 219 -2.14 -1.97 3.43
C LEU A 219 -1.88 -2.29 1.96
N GLY A 220 -1.77 -3.58 1.63
CA GLY A 220 -1.64 -4.05 0.26
C GLY A 220 -2.83 -4.93 -0.16
N MET A 221 -3.34 -4.72 -1.37
CA MET A 221 -4.37 -5.53 -1.99
C MET A 221 -3.85 -6.09 -3.32
N PHE A 222 -3.58 -7.38 -3.35
CA PHE A 222 -3.07 -8.08 -4.52
C PHE A 222 -4.19 -8.84 -5.22
N ASN A 223 -4.01 -9.06 -6.53
CA ASN A 223 -4.84 -10.01 -7.26
C ASN A 223 -4.52 -11.42 -6.75
N ALA A 224 -5.53 -12.08 -6.21
CA ALA A 224 -5.38 -13.45 -5.71
C ALA A 224 -5.40 -14.48 -6.84
N SER A 225 -4.61 -15.54 -6.71
CA SER A 225 -4.68 -16.76 -7.51
C SER A 225 -4.27 -17.95 -6.66
N ASP A 226 -4.60 -19.15 -7.09
CA ASP A 226 -4.24 -20.40 -6.39
C ASP A 226 -2.71 -20.63 -6.32
N GLN A 227 -1.93 -19.88 -7.11
CA GLN A 227 -0.47 -19.95 -7.16
C GLN A 227 0.20 -18.73 -6.50
N SER A 228 -0.57 -17.80 -5.93
CA SER A 228 -0.03 -16.61 -5.29
C SER A 228 0.29 -16.86 -3.83
N ALA A 229 1.44 -16.40 -3.38
CA ALA A 229 1.82 -16.43 -1.97
C ALA A 229 2.39 -15.07 -1.54
N VAL A 230 2.08 -14.67 -0.32
CA VAL A 230 2.71 -13.51 0.34
C VAL A 230 3.65 -14.02 1.41
N ILE A 231 4.93 -13.65 1.31
CA ILE A 231 5.95 -14.03 2.27
C ILE A 231 6.39 -12.76 3.01
N ALA A 232 6.19 -12.73 4.32
CA ALA A 232 6.58 -11.63 5.17
C ALA A 232 7.68 -12.07 6.15
N PRO A 233 8.98 -11.94 5.78
CA PRO A 233 10.07 -12.30 6.66
C PRO A 233 10.16 -11.31 7.83
N PHE A 234 10.45 -11.79 9.02
CA PHE A 234 10.65 -10.97 10.20
C PHE A 234 11.81 -11.49 11.04
N LYS A 235 12.44 -10.59 11.79
CA LYS A 235 13.45 -10.97 12.77
C LYS A 235 12.75 -11.47 14.03
N SER A 236 13.18 -12.63 14.55
CA SER A 236 12.73 -13.10 15.87
C SER A 236 13.14 -12.11 16.96
N THR A 237 12.25 -11.84 17.90
CA THR A 237 12.57 -11.05 19.08
C THR A 237 13.48 -11.84 20.04
N ALA A 238 14.21 -11.16 20.92
CA ALA A 238 14.95 -11.81 22.01
C ALA A 238 13.98 -12.71 22.80
N GLY A 239 14.29 -14.02 22.88
CA GLY A 239 13.40 -15.02 23.49
C GLY A 239 12.62 -15.88 22.50
N GLY A 240 12.87 -15.77 21.18
CA GLY A 240 12.34 -16.67 20.16
C GLY A 240 10.85 -16.53 19.85
N LYS A 241 10.18 -15.52 20.41
CA LYS A 241 8.78 -15.25 20.09
C LYS A 241 8.70 -14.49 18.75
N PRO A 242 7.81 -14.88 17.83
CA PRO A 242 7.55 -14.08 16.64
C PRO A 242 6.98 -12.71 17.05
N PRO A 243 7.19 -11.64 16.25
CA PRO A 243 6.42 -10.44 16.40
C PRO A 243 4.93 -10.78 16.28
N TYR A 244 4.08 -9.91 16.84
CA TYR A 244 2.64 -10.10 16.73
C TYR A 244 2.22 -10.28 15.27
N SER A 245 1.54 -11.37 15.01
CA SER A 245 0.95 -11.69 13.71
C SER A 245 -0.48 -12.16 13.95
N ASP A 246 -1.43 -11.54 13.28
CA ASP A 246 -2.84 -11.90 13.36
C ASP A 246 -3.39 -12.16 11.95
N ALA A 247 -3.53 -13.42 11.61
CA ALA A 247 -4.11 -13.85 10.33
C ALA A 247 -5.65 -13.81 10.33
N ALA A 248 -6.26 -13.59 11.51
CA ALA A 248 -7.71 -13.60 11.67
C ALA A 248 -8.32 -12.20 11.77
N TYR A 249 -7.52 -11.14 11.64
CA TYR A 249 -7.98 -9.75 11.78
C TYR A 249 -9.18 -9.41 10.88
N PHE A 250 -9.18 -9.86 9.64
CA PHE A 250 -10.29 -9.69 8.69
C PHE A 250 -11.23 -10.90 8.61
N GLY A 251 -11.15 -11.82 9.54
CA GLY A 251 -11.92 -13.04 9.60
C GLY A 251 -11.05 -14.30 9.48
N LYS A 252 -11.65 -15.45 9.72
CA LYS A 252 -10.95 -16.73 9.65
C LYS A 252 -10.61 -17.06 8.19
N VAL A 253 -9.32 -17.21 7.91
CA VAL A 253 -8.86 -17.75 6.62
C VAL A 253 -9.11 -19.25 6.60
N ALA A 254 -9.62 -19.77 5.49
CA ALA A 254 -9.81 -21.22 5.31
C ALA A 254 -8.45 -21.95 5.34
N GLU A 255 -8.41 -23.18 5.86
CA GLU A 255 -7.17 -23.95 6.07
C GLU A 255 -6.46 -24.35 4.76
N ASP A 256 -7.17 -24.29 3.64
CA ASP A 256 -6.69 -24.59 2.29
C ASP A 256 -6.19 -23.35 1.51
N ARG A 257 -6.04 -22.18 2.19
CA ARG A 257 -5.61 -20.93 1.57
C ARG A 257 -4.47 -20.26 2.32
#